data_d82b8632555ea98d8f0410f6ababff86
#
_entry.id   d82b8632555ea98d8f0410f6ababff86
#
_cell.length_a   1.000
_cell.length_b   1.000
_cell.length_c   1.000
_cell.angle_alpha   90.00
_cell.angle_beta   90.00
_cell.angle_gamma   90.00
#
_symmetry.space_group_name_H-M   'P 1'
#
loop_
_entity.id
_entity.type
_entity.pdbx_description
1 polymer ?
#
loop_
_entity_poly.entity_id
_entity_poly.type
_entity_poly.pdbx_seq_one_letter_code
_entity_poly.pdbx_strand_id
1 'polypeptide(L)'
;VEVVEKKDSTLKDVIEGKATMGEFVAQMSVEELAALNCGSGWGVANENSPIVGSNSSTVKGAAGETTVYDQYGIPGIVLADGPGGVRVAQKFDATIEGSDEKQTLYQYCTAWPVSYVQAQTWDTDLVKRIGVAFGKEVDEMNITLLLGPSQNIHRDPLCGRNFEYYSEDPVVSGVMAAACTLGVQETPGVGACLKHFAANNQQSNRNAVDTIVSELCVKFT
;
A
#
# COMPACT_ATOMS: atom_id res chain seq x y z
N VAL A 1 3.69 15.64 29.10
CA VAL A 1 4.27 15.42 27.76
C VAL A 1 5.69 15.91 27.84
N GLU A 2 6.65 15.02 27.61
CA GLU A 2 8.06 15.37 27.57
C GLU A 2 8.31 16.26 26.35
N VAL A 3 8.89 17.44 26.56
CA VAL A 3 9.22 18.35 25.47
C VAL A 3 10.55 17.90 24.88
N VAL A 4 10.52 17.40 23.68
CA VAL A 4 11.73 17.01 22.94
C VAL A 4 12.29 18.26 22.25
N GLU A 5 13.57 18.55 22.48
CA GLU A 5 14.25 19.63 21.77
C GLU A 5 14.42 19.29 20.29
N LYS A 6 14.12 20.24 19.41
CA LYS A 6 14.36 20.08 17.97
C LYS A 6 15.84 20.10 17.67
N LYS A 7 16.25 19.32 16.69
CA LYS A 7 17.60 19.30 16.18
C LYS A 7 17.56 19.35 14.66
N ASP A 8 18.23 20.32 14.07
CA ASP A 8 18.37 20.40 12.62
C ASP A 8 19.12 19.15 12.12
N SER A 9 18.39 18.28 11.47
CA SER A 9 18.87 16.95 11.06
C SER A 9 18.06 16.44 9.87
N THR A 10 18.65 15.50 9.17
CA THR A 10 17.99 14.77 8.09
C THR A 10 17.60 13.37 8.54
N LEU A 11 16.74 12.69 7.78
CA LEU A 11 16.42 11.28 8.03
C LEU A 11 17.68 10.40 8.03
N LYS A 12 18.69 10.76 7.21
CA LYS A 12 19.99 10.08 7.19
C LYS A 12 20.70 10.20 8.52
N ASP A 13 20.66 11.35 9.18
CA ASP A 13 21.30 11.54 10.49
C ASP A 13 20.64 10.69 11.57
N VAL A 14 19.32 10.45 11.45
CA VAL A 14 18.61 9.51 12.34
C VAL A 14 19.08 8.08 12.11
N ILE A 15 19.21 7.67 10.85
CA ILE A 15 19.69 6.32 10.47
C ILE A 15 21.12 6.09 10.95
N GLU A 16 21.97 7.12 10.89
CA GLU A 16 23.36 7.07 11.34
C GLU A 16 23.51 7.26 12.88
N GLY A 17 22.43 7.42 13.60
CA GLY A 17 22.42 7.58 15.06
C GLY A 17 22.93 8.94 15.57
N LYS A 18 23.00 9.95 14.71
CA LYS A 18 23.43 11.31 15.04
C LYS A 18 22.31 12.16 15.65
N ALA A 19 21.06 11.79 15.39
CA ALA A 19 19.86 12.38 15.96
C ALA A 19 18.84 11.28 16.30
N THR A 20 17.98 11.52 17.27
CA THR A 20 16.85 10.66 17.56
C THR A 20 15.68 11.00 16.64
N MET A 21 14.77 10.05 16.44
CA MET A 21 13.53 10.30 15.70
C MET A 21 12.69 11.41 16.34
N GLY A 22 12.67 11.51 17.68
CA GLY A 22 11.96 12.56 18.39
C GLY A 22 12.50 13.97 18.07
N GLU A 23 13.83 14.15 18.14
CA GLU A 23 14.50 15.41 17.78
C GLU A 23 14.27 15.78 16.31
N PHE A 24 14.33 14.79 15.43
CA PHE A 24 14.06 14.96 13.99
C PHE A 24 12.63 15.42 13.72
N VAL A 25 11.63 14.73 14.29
CA VAL A 25 10.22 15.09 14.12
C VAL A 25 9.89 16.45 14.75
N ALA A 26 10.50 16.79 15.88
CA ALA A 26 10.27 18.05 16.57
C ALA A 26 10.67 19.31 15.78
N GLN A 27 11.48 19.19 14.73
CA GLN A 27 11.84 20.30 13.85
C GLN A 27 10.76 20.63 12.81
N MET A 28 9.86 19.68 12.52
CA MET A 28 8.84 19.83 11.51
C MET A 28 7.62 20.60 12.04
N SER A 29 7.00 21.41 11.18
CA SER A 29 5.76 22.09 11.53
C SER A 29 4.57 21.11 11.58
N VAL A 30 3.49 21.52 12.23
CA VAL A 30 2.25 20.73 12.28
C VAL A 30 1.68 20.50 10.86
N GLU A 31 1.79 21.51 10.01
CA GLU A 31 1.34 21.47 8.62
C GLU A 31 2.14 20.44 7.80
N GLU A 32 3.47 20.40 7.98
CA GLU A 32 4.33 19.41 7.33
C GLU A 32 4.02 17.99 7.80
N LEU A 33 3.85 17.80 9.11
CA LEU A 33 3.46 16.51 9.69
C LEU A 33 2.07 16.06 9.21
N ALA A 34 1.11 16.98 9.13
CA ALA A 34 -0.21 16.70 8.59
C ALA A 34 -0.15 16.29 7.11
N ALA A 35 0.66 17.00 6.31
CA ALA A 35 0.85 16.68 4.89
C ALA A 35 1.50 15.29 4.69
N LEU A 36 2.45 14.88 5.52
CA LEU A 36 3.01 13.52 5.50
C LEU A 36 1.95 12.45 5.77
N ASN A 37 1.03 12.71 6.71
CA ASN A 37 -0.03 11.76 7.05
C ASN A 37 -1.14 11.69 5.98
N CYS A 38 -1.40 12.81 5.28
CA CYS A 38 -2.44 12.86 4.25
C CYS A 38 -1.93 12.39 2.88
N GLY A 39 -0.63 12.54 2.61
CA GLY A 39 -0.04 12.30 1.30
C GLY A 39 -0.75 13.07 0.18
N SER A 40 -0.76 12.53 -1.03
CA SER A 40 -1.42 13.11 -2.21
C SER A 40 -2.96 13.03 -2.17
N GLY A 41 -3.51 12.46 -1.11
CA GLY A 41 -4.95 12.28 -0.93
C GLY A 41 -5.57 11.19 -1.81
N TRP A 42 -6.91 11.09 -1.75
CA TRP A 42 -7.63 10.01 -2.45
C TRP A 42 -7.77 10.25 -3.97
N GLY A 43 -7.76 11.49 -4.40
CA GLY A 43 -8.00 11.86 -5.79
C GLY A 43 -9.42 11.60 -6.28
N VAL A 44 -9.81 12.29 -7.35
CA VAL A 44 -11.10 12.10 -8.04
C VAL A 44 -10.79 11.72 -9.48
N ALA A 45 -11.58 10.81 -10.05
CA ALA A 45 -11.45 10.47 -11.46
C ALA A 45 -11.62 11.73 -12.34
N ASN A 46 -10.72 11.90 -13.28
CA ASN A 46 -10.74 12.97 -14.27
C ASN A 46 -10.17 12.45 -15.60
N GLU A 47 -10.07 13.32 -16.62
CA GLU A 47 -9.58 12.94 -17.94
C GLU A 47 -8.13 12.42 -17.96
N ASN A 48 -7.30 12.87 -17.01
CA ASN A 48 -5.89 12.47 -16.90
C ASN A 48 -5.71 11.27 -15.93
N SER A 49 -6.70 11.03 -15.08
CA SER A 49 -6.71 9.92 -14.12
C SER A 49 -8.14 9.38 -14.00
N PRO A 50 -8.55 8.51 -14.94
CA PRO A 50 -9.95 8.05 -15.01
C PRO A 50 -10.34 7.08 -13.90
N ILE A 51 -9.40 6.68 -13.07
CA ILE A 51 -9.62 5.73 -11.97
C ILE A 51 -9.57 6.48 -10.65
N VAL A 52 -10.64 6.41 -9.85
CA VAL A 52 -10.67 6.94 -8.48
C VAL A 52 -9.60 6.24 -7.63
N GLY A 53 -8.88 7.01 -6.81
CA GLY A 53 -7.76 6.50 -6.03
C GLY A 53 -6.49 6.23 -6.87
N SER A 54 -6.31 6.97 -7.97
CA SER A 54 -5.13 6.97 -8.82
C SER A 54 -4.50 8.37 -8.79
N ASN A 55 -3.84 8.71 -7.68
CA ASN A 55 -3.41 10.07 -7.40
C ASN A 55 -1.88 10.24 -7.26
N SER A 56 -1.09 9.26 -7.70
CA SER A 56 0.36 9.40 -7.77
C SER A 56 0.76 10.22 -9.02
N SER A 57 1.65 11.17 -8.83
CA SER A 57 2.30 11.90 -9.93
C SER A 57 3.48 11.12 -10.49
N THR A 58 4.13 10.30 -9.67
CA THR A 58 5.33 9.52 -9.98
C THR A 58 5.00 8.28 -10.82
N VAL A 59 4.01 7.49 -10.39
CA VAL A 59 3.60 6.27 -11.10
C VAL A 59 2.16 6.40 -11.56
N LYS A 60 1.95 6.48 -12.86
CA LYS A 60 0.63 6.68 -13.45
C LYS A 60 -0.34 5.54 -13.08
N GLY A 61 -1.43 5.89 -12.43
CA GLY A 61 -2.47 4.97 -11.99
C GLY A 61 -2.23 4.33 -10.61
N ALA A 62 -1.09 4.58 -9.96
CA ALA A 62 -0.88 4.19 -8.56
C ALA A 62 -1.79 5.00 -7.63
N ALA A 63 -2.12 4.42 -6.47
CA ALA A 63 -3.15 4.93 -5.56
C ALA A 63 -2.84 6.33 -5.03
N GLY A 64 -1.58 6.60 -4.71
CA GLY A 64 -1.10 7.87 -4.23
C GLY A 64 0.36 7.82 -3.84
N GLU A 65 0.83 8.90 -3.26
CA GLU A 65 2.22 9.03 -2.78
C GLU A 65 2.29 9.96 -1.58
N THR A 66 3.31 9.80 -0.75
CA THR A 66 3.56 10.71 0.36
C THR A 66 4.28 11.98 -0.12
N THR A 67 4.20 13.03 0.68
CA THR A 67 4.89 14.29 0.40
C THR A 67 6.41 14.10 0.50
N VAL A 68 7.14 14.65 -0.47
CA VAL A 68 8.60 14.70 -0.46
C VAL A 68 9.06 15.93 0.31
N TYR A 69 10.04 15.76 1.17
CA TYR A 69 10.72 16.86 1.87
C TYR A 69 12.23 16.73 1.73
N ASP A 70 12.77 17.28 0.65
CA ASP A 70 14.21 17.21 0.33
C ASP A 70 15.08 17.82 1.45
N GLN A 71 14.61 18.91 2.09
CA GLN A 71 15.31 19.56 3.21
C GLN A 71 15.49 18.63 4.42
N TYR A 72 14.63 17.64 4.58
CA TYR A 72 14.72 16.66 5.65
C TYR A 72 15.25 15.30 5.15
N GLY A 73 15.49 15.16 3.84
CA GLY A 73 15.86 13.88 3.24
C GLY A 73 14.74 12.83 3.31
N ILE A 74 13.47 13.26 3.32
CA ILE A 74 12.30 12.37 3.30
C ILE A 74 11.90 12.12 1.84
N PRO A 75 12.06 10.88 1.33
CA PRO A 75 11.64 10.53 -0.01
C PRO A 75 10.12 10.36 -0.12
N GLY A 76 9.60 10.43 -1.34
CA GLY A 76 8.23 10.01 -1.62
C GLY A 76 8.07 8.50 -1.51
N ILE A 77 6.98 8.07 -0.89
CA ILE A 77 6.57 6.67 -0.83
C ILE A 77 5.39 6.53 -1.77
N VAL A 78 5.55 5.76 -2.85
CA VAL A 78 4.47 5.48 -3.81
C VAL A 78 3.68 4.27 -3.33
N LEU A 79 2.37 4.42 -3.26
CA LEU A 79 1.44 3.40 -2.83
C LEU A 79 0.63 2.89 -4.04
N ALA A 80 0.58 1.59 -4.25
CA ALA A 80 -0.27 1.00 -5.28
C ALA A 80 -1.23 -0.03 -4.69
N ASP A 81 -2.45 0.00 -5.21
CA ASP A 81 -3.47 -0.99 -4.90
C ASP A 81 -3.19 -2.29 -5.64
N GLY A 82 -3.85 -3.36 -5.21
CA GLY A 82 -3.94 -4.59 -5.98
C GLY A 82 -3.46 -5.86 -5.28
N PRO A 83 -4.26 -6.47 -4.38
CA PRO A 83 -3.93 -7.77 -3.77
C PRO A 83 -3.82 -8.93 -4.78
N GLY A 84 -4.44 -8.79 -5.94
CA GLY A 84 -4.37 -9.77 -7.03
C GLY A 84 -3.47 -9.35 -8.20
N GLY A 85 -2.68 -8.30 -8.04
CA GLY A 85 -1.79 -7.73 -9.05
C GLY A 85 -1.68 -6.22 -8.91
N VAL A 86 -0.52 -5.66 -9.20
CA VAL A 86 -0.27 -4.21 -9.10
C VAL A 86 -1.24 -3.44 -10.00
N ARG A 87 -1.97 -2.50 -9.41
CA ARG A 87 -2.92 -1.66 -10.15
C ARG A 87 -2.28 -0.33 -10.51
N VAL A 88 -1.87 -0.23 -11.76
CA VAL A 88 -1.34 0.98 -12.40
C VAL A 88 -2.08 1.25 -13.70
N ALA A 89 -1.90 2.43 -14.29
CA ALA A 89 -2.45 2.72 -15.60
C ALA A 89 -1.74 1.88 -16.67
N GLN A 90 -2.48 1.00 -17.33
CA GLN A 90 -1.92 0.15 -18.40
C GLN A 90 -1.38 0.97 -19.58
N LYS A 91 -1.95 2.16 -19.79
CA LYS A 91 -1.63 3.06 -20.91
C LYS A 91 -1.66 4.50 -20.41
N PHE A 92 -0.66 5.28 -20.79
CA PHE A 92 -0.60 6.72 -20.50
C PHE A 92 0.27 7.45 -21.52
N ASP A 93 0.06 8.75 -21.67
CA ASP A 93 0.90 9.59 -22.51
C ASP A 93 1.96 10.27 -21.67
N ALA A 94 3.19 10.26 -22.14
CA ALA A 94 4.33 10.94 -21.54
C ALA A 94 5.17 11.64 -22.61
N THR A 95 5.79 12.76 -22.22
CA THR A 95 6.82 13.39 -23.02
C THR A 95 8.13 12.67 -22.78
N ILE A 96 8.82 12.26 -23.85
CA ILE A 96 10.11 11.57 -23.73
C ILE A 96 11.19 12.62 -23.50
N GLU A 97 12.10 12.30 -22.59
CA GLU A 97 13.23 13.17 -22.28
C GLU A 97 14.03 13.51 -23.55
N GLY A 98 14.23 14.81 -23.79
CA GLY A 98 14.92 15.32 -24.97
C GLY A 98 14.02 15.50 -26.21
N SER A 99 12.70 15.32 -26.09
CA SER A 99 11.73 15.56 -27.18
C SER A 99 10.52 16.30 -26.64
N ASP A 100 9.88 17.15 -27.45
CA ASP A 100 8.59 17.76 -27.17
C ASP A 100 7.41 16.86 -27.61
N GLU A 101 7.70 15.70 -28.17
CA GLU A 101 6.67 14.79 -28.67
C GLU A 101 6.11 13.93 -27.54
N LYS A 102 4.78 13.86 -27.49
CA LYS A 102 4.08 12.92 -26.60
C LYS A 102 4.05 11.54 -27.25
N GLN A 103 4.44 10.54 -26.48
CA GLN A 103 4.30 9.14 -26.85
C GLN A 103 3.36 8.42 -25.88
N THR A 104 2.56 7.51 -26.42
CA THR A 104 1.77 6.60 -25.63
C THR A 104 2.67 5.46 -25.14
N LEU A 105 2.80 5.34 -23.83
CA LEU A 105 3.53 4.28 -23.15
C LEU A 105 2.57 3.26 -22.58
N TYR A 106 3.06 2.03 -22.44
CA TYR A 106 2.32 0.91 -21.88
C TYR A 106 3.11 0.28 -20.74
N GLN A 107 2.41 -0.06 -19.67
CA GLN A 107 2.96 -0.83 -18.56
C GLN A 107 2.01 -1.96 -18.21
N TYR A 108 2.54 -3.17 -18.09
CA TYR A 108 1.78 -4.38 -17.84
C TYR A 108 2.24 -5.01 -16.54
N CYS A 109 1.30 -5.39 -15.70
CA CYS A 109 1.54 -6.11 -14.46
C CYS A 109 0.90 -7.49 -14.52
N THR A 110 1.44 -8.41 -13.76
CA THR A 110 0.95 -9.78 -13.65
C THR A 110 -0.41 -9.81 -12.96
N ALA A 111 -1.36 -10.52 -13.53
CA ALA A 111 -2.57 -10.92 -12.83
C ALA A 111 -2.25 -12.17 -11.99
N TRP A 112 -1.92 -11.95 -10.72
CA TRP A 112 -1.64 -13.02 -9.78
C TRP A 112 -2.92 -13.77 -9.42
N PRO A 113 -2.83 -15.07 -9.08
CA PRO A 113 -3.97 -15.78 -8.51
C PRO A 113 -4.51 -15.00 -7.30
N VAL A 114 -5.83 -14.79 -7.27
CA VAL A 114 -6.46 -14.05 -6.16
C VAL A 114 -6.29 -14.79 -4.83
N SER A 115 -6.32 -14.06 -3.72
CA SER A 115 -5.98 -14.60 -2.39
C SER A 115 -6.80 -15.84 -2.03
N TYR A 116 -8.09 -15.87 -2.39
CA TYR A 116 -8.95 -17.03 -2.18
C TYR A 116 -8.41 -18.30 -2.88
N VAL A 117 -7.92 -18.18 -4.12
CA VAL A 117 -7.32 -19.30 -4.87
C VAL A 117 -5.99 -19.71 -4.25
N GLN A 118 -5.18 -18.75 -3.83
CA GLN A 118 -3.92 -19.03 -3.13
C GLN A 118 -4.16 -19.85 -1.85
N ALA A 119 -5.16 -19.47 -1.05
CA ALA A 119 -5.50 -20.17 0.19
C ALA A 119 -5.91 -21.62 -0.01
N GLN A 120 -6.57 -21.95 -1.13
CA GLN A 120 -6.97 -23.31 -1.45
C GLN A 120 -5.81 -24.28 -1.71
N THR A 121 -4.62 -23.76 -1.91
CA THR A 121 -3.42 -24.61 -2.07
C THR A 121 -2.96 -25.23 -0.76
N TRP A 122 -3.28 -24.62 0.38
CA TRP A 122 -2.78 -24.99 1.71
C TRP A 122 -1.25 -24.98 1.81
N ASP A 123 -0.59 -24.30 0.87
CA ASP A 123 0.86 -24.27 0.72
C ASP A 123 1.40 -22.86 0.99
N THR A 124 1.89 -22.64 2.19
CA THR A 124 2.47 -21.35 2.62
C THR A 124 3.77 -21.03 1.90
N ASP A 125 4.55 -22.04 1.51
CA ASP A 125 5.80 -21.84 0.78
C ASP A 125 5.51 -21.37 -0.65
N LEU A 126 4.47 -21.91 -1.28
CA LEU A 126 3.99 -21.43 -2.58
C LEU A 126 3.51 -19.98 -2.48
N VAL A 127 2.69 -19.65 -1.49
CA VAL A 127 2.18 -18.28 -1.29
C VAL A 127 3.33 -17.31 -1.02
N LYS A 128 4.33 -17.70 -0.23
CA LYS A 128 5.53 -16.91 -0.01
C LYS A 128 6.30 -16.68 -1.30
N ARG A 129 6.50 -17.71 -2.14
CA ARG A 129 7.17 -17.57 -3.47
C ARG A 129 6.41 -16.65 -4.40
N ILE A 130 5.08 -16.69 -4.41
CA ILE A 130 4.24 -15.71 -5.12
C ILE A 130 4.53 -14.31 -4.59
N GLY A 131 4.56 -14.13 -3.28
CA GLY A 131 4.91 -12.86 -2.63
C GLY A 131 6.27 -12.33 -3.06
N VAL A 132 7.30 -13.18 -3.14
CA VAL A 132 8.65 -12.79 -3.61
C VAL A 132 8.61 -12.28 -5.05
N ALA A 133 7.93 -12.98 -5.94
CA ALA A 133 7.81 -12.56 -7.33
C ALA A 133 6.99 -11.26 -7.45
N PHE A 134 5.94 -11.14 -6.65
CA PHE A 134 5.12 -9.94 -6.59
C PHE A 134 5.91 -8.72 -6.08
N GLY A 135 6.70 -8.89 -5.01
CA GLY A 135 7.55 -7.82 -4.48
C GLY A 135 8.55 -7.28 -5.49
N LYS A 136 9.14 -8.16 -6.32
CA LYS A 136 10.01 -7.75 -7.42
C LYS A 136 9.28 -6.92 -8.48
N GLU A 137 8.06 -7.32 -8.84
CA GLU A 137 7.25 -6.56 -9.79
C GLU A 137 6.85 -5.19 -9.21
N VAL A 138 6.55 -5.10 -7.92
CA VAL A 138 6.28 -3.85 -7.20
C VAL A 138 7.47 -2.89 -7.31
N ASP A 139 8.69 -3.39 -7.10
CA ASP A 139 9.93 -2.64 -7.24
C ASP A 139 10.17 -2.20 -8.70
N GLU A 140 10.02 -3.11 -9.66
CA GLU A 140 10.14 -2.81 -11.09
C GLU A 140 9.18 -1.71 -11.57
N MET A 141 8.00 -1.60 -10.93
CA MET A 141 7.02 -0.56 -11.20
C MET A 141 7.29 0.74 -10.43
N ASN A 142 8.41 0.85 -9.74
CA ASN A 142 8.78 1.99 -8.90
C ASN A 142 7.75 2.31 -7.81
N ILE A 143 7.22 1.28 -7.19
CA ILE A 143 6.25 1.35 -6.09
C ILE A 143 6.95 0.92 -4.82
N THR A 144 6.73 1.68 -3.74
CA THR A 144 7.36 1.44 -2.44
C THR A 144 6.46 0.59 -1.52
N LEU A 145 5.14 0.82 -1.58
CA LEU A 145 4.20 0.18 -0.67
C LEU A 145 3.03 -0.44 -1.45
N LEU A 146 2.94 -1.77 -1.38
CA LEU A 146 1.79 -2.50 -1.89
C LEU A 146 0.63 -2.40 -0.88
N LEU A 147 -0.55 -1.95 -1.31
CA LEU A 147 -1.78 -1.99 -0.52
C LEU A 147 -2.39 -3.41 -0.56
N GLY A 148 -1.72 -4.31 0.11
CA GLY A 148 -2.02 -5.74 0.21
C GLY A 148 -0.95 -6.46 1.04
N PRO A 149 -1.16 -7.76 1.32
CA PRO A 149 -2.32 -8.57 0.99
C PRO A 149 -3.58 -8.20 1.77
N SER A 150 -4.73 -8.72 1.31
CA SER A 150 -6.00 -8.52 2.00
C SER A 150 -6.32 -9.73 2.86
N GLN A 151 -6.46 -9.53 4.18
CA GLN A 151 -6.63 -10.60 5.17
C GLN A 151 -7.98 -10.62 5.89
N ASN A 152 -8.94 -9.83 5.42
CA ASN A 152 -10.29 -9.85 5.98
C ASN A 152 -10.90 -11.26 5.83
N ILE A 153 -11.79 -11.64 6.73
CA ILE A 153 -12.46 -12.93 6.68
C ILE A 153 -13.75 -12.88 5.85
N HIS A 154 -14.09 -13.99 5.19
CA HIS A 154 -15.33 -14.17 4.43
C HIS A 154 -16.52 -14.37 5.37
N ARG A 155 -17.03 -13.30 5.96
CA ARG A 155 -18.16 -13.40 6.88
C ARG A 155 -19.50 -13.31 6.17
N ASP A 156 -19.62 -12.43 5.18
CA ASP A 156 -20.79 -12.32 4.31
C ASP A 156 -20.45 -12.91 2.95
N PRO A 157 -21.12 -14.01 2.52
CA PRO A 157 -20.85 -14.65 1.24
C PRO A 157 -21.16 -13.74 0.04
N LEU A 158 -21.98 -12.70 0.23
CA LEU A 158 -22.32 -11.72 -0.81
C LEU A 158 -21.38 -10.50 -0.82
N CYS A 159 -20.36 -10.46 0.03
CA CYS A 159 -19.38 -9.39 -0.02
C CYS A 159 -18.60 -9.41 -1.33
N GLY A 160 -18.72 -8.36 -2.13
CA GLY A 160 -18.11 -8.25 -3.46
C GLY A 160 -16.57 -8.22 -3.46
N ARG A 161 -15.92 -8.23 -2.27
CA ARG A 161 -14.48 -8.24 -2.13
C ARG A 161 -13.92 -9.56 -1.60
N ASN A 162 -14.75 -10.59 -1.44
CA ASN A 162 -14.29 -11.90 -0.94
C ASN A 162 -13.20 -12.53 -1.83
N PHE A 163 -13.15 -12.22 -3.12
CA PHE A 163 -12.11 -12.74 -4.03
C PHE A 163 -10.68 -12.35 -3.59
N GLU A 164 -10.50 -11.20 -2.97
CA GLU A 164 -9.20 -10.71 -2.51
C GLU A 164 -8.84 -11.12 -1.08
N TYR A 165 -9.76 -11.79 -0.37
CA TYR A 165 -9.55 -12.32 0.98
C TYR A 165 -9.27 -13.82 0.93
N TYR A 166 -8.45 -14.32 1.88
CA TYR A 166 -8.00 -15.70 1.83
C TYR A 166 -9.06 -16.72 2.22
N SER A 167 -9.78 -16.52 3.34
CA SER A 167 -10.69 -17.52 3.90
C SER A 167 -11.73 -16.91 4.82
N GLU A 168 -12.73 -17.70 5.20
CA GLU A 168 -13.61 -17.44 6.33
C GLU A 168 -12.95 -17.80 7.68
N ASP A 169 -11.93 -18.65 7.64
CA ASP A 169 -11.16 -19.05 8.82
C ASP A 169 -10.05 -18.02 9.09
N PRO A 170 -10.02 -17.42 10.29
CA PRO A 170 -9.01 -16.41 10.64
C PRO A 170 -7.59 -16.97 10.71
N VAL A 171 -7.41 -18.25 11.06
CA VAL A 171 -6.08 -18.88 11.11
C VAL A 171 -5.52 -19.04 9.69
N VAL A 172 -6.33 -19.56 8.77
CA VAL A 172 -5.94 -19.70 7.36
C VAL A 172 -5.65 -18.32 6.77
N SER A 173 -6.52 -17.33 6.99
CA SER A 173 -6.33 -15.96 6.50
C SER A 173 -5.04 -15.35 7.03
N GLY A 174 -4.78 -15.45 8.33
CA GLY A 174 -3.58 -14.89 8.95
C GLY A 174 -2.29 -15.54 8.47
N VAL A 175 -2.25 -16.89 8.40
CA VAL A 175 -1.05 -17.63 7.98
C VAL A 175 -0.73 -17.37 6.51
N MET A 176 -1.73 -17.36 5.62
CA MET A 176 -1.52 -17.09 4.19
C MET A 176 -1.13 -15.63 3.94
N ALA A 177 -1.78 -14.67 4.62
CA ALA A 177 -1.41 -13.27 4.53
C ALA A 177 0.01 -13.01 5.02
N ALA A 178 0.41 -13.65 6.12
CA ALA A 178 1.78 -13.56 6.64
C ALA A 178 2.80 -14.11 5.64
N ALA A 179 2.52 -15.26 5.03
CA ALA A 179 3.41 -15.86 4.02
C ALA A 179 3.59 -14.93 2.80
N CYS A 180 2.50 -14.37 2.28
CA CYS A 180 2.55 -13.38 1.18
C CYS A 180 3.35 -12.13 1.59
N THR A 181 3.06 -11.57 2.75
CA THR A 181 3.74 -10.37 3.28
C THR A 181 5.25 -10.58 3.41
N LEU A 182 5.66 -11.69 4.01
CA LEU A 182 7.07 -12.05 4.15
C LEU A 182 7.75 -12.18 2.77
N GLY A 183 7.04 -12.72 1.78
CA GLY A 183 7.54 -12.82 0.42
C GLY A 183 7.73 -11.46 -0.24
N VAL A 184 6.71 -10.60 -0.21
CA VAL A 184 6.76 -9.24 -0.79
C VAL A 184 7.92 -8.43 -0.19
N GLN A 185 8.10 -8.51 1.11
CA GLN A 185 9.12 -7.75 1.85
C GLN A 185 10.53 -8.35 1.77
N GLU A 186 10.75 -9.47 1.07
CA GLU A 186 12.11 -9.91 0.70
C GLU A 186 12.77 -8.98 -0.31
N THR A 187 12.00 -8.20 -1.07
CA THR A 187 12.54 -7.17 -1.96
C THR A 187 12.91 -5.93 -1.14
N PRO A 188 14.20 -5.54 -1.08
CA PRO A 188 14.62 -4.37 -0.31
C PRO A 188 13.91 -3.10 -0.78
N GLY A 189 13.40 -2.31 0.15
CA GLY A 189 12.68 -1.05 -0.15
C GLY A 189 11.19 -1.21 -0.45
N VAL A 190 10.70 -2.43 -0.57
CA VAL A 190 9.27 -2.71 -0.78
C VAL A 190 8.59 -3.10 0.53
N GLY A 191 7.47 -2.46 0.81
CA GLY A 191 6.61 -2.76 1.96
C GLY A 191 5.26 -3.33 1.54
N ALA A 192 4.63 -4.04 2.48
CA ALA A 192 3.26 -4.54 2.35
C ALA A 192 2.36 -3.87 3.40
N CYS A 193 1.18 -3.43 2.98
CA CYS A 193 0.17 -2.84 3.84
C CYS A 193 -1.02 -3.79 3.94
N LEU A 194 -1.05 -4.60 5.00
CA LEU A 194 -2.14 -5.54 5.24
C LEU A 194 -3.46 -4.80 5.43
N LYS A 195 -4.51 -5.27 4.77
CA LYS A 195 -5.83 -4.64 4.80
C LYS A 195 -6.95 -5.69 4.86
N HIS A 196 -8.14 -5.36 5.33
CA HIS A 196 -8.51 -4.08 5.91
C HIS A 196 -8.61 -4.24 7.42
N PHE A 197 -7.81 -3.57 8.13
CA PHE A 197 -7.88 -3.59 9.58
C PHE A 197 -8.84 -2.46 10.04
N ALA A 198 -10.06 -2.81 10.52
CA ALA A 198 -10.56 -4.18 10.65
C ALA A 198 -12.02 -4.26 10.21
N ALA A 199 -12.47 -5.50 9.99
CA ALA A 199 -13.88 -5.83 9.83
C ALA A 199 -14.58 -5.25 8.58
N ASN A 200 -13.89 -5.19 7.45
CA ASN A 200 -14.49 -4.84 6.16
C ASN A 200 -15.22 -6.04 5.54
N ASN A 201 -16.28 -6.51 6.23
CA ASN A 201 -17.00 -7.73 5.87
C ASN A 201 -18.18 -7.50 4.92
N GLN A 202 -18.47 -6.25 4.60
CA GLN A 202 -19.59 -5.85 3.77
C GLN A 202 -19.17 -4.76 2.80
N GLN A 203 -19.60 -4.88 1.54
CA GLN A 203 -19.30 -3.90 0.51
C GLN A 203 -20.53 -3.04 0.14
N SER A 204 -21.72 -3.57 0.32
CA SER A 204 -22.96 -2.83 0.10
C SER A 204 -23.04 -1.62 1.04
N ASN A 205 -23.30 -0.44 0.47
CA ASN A 205 -23.43 0.82 1.21
C ASN A 205 -22.17 1.17 2.06
N ARG A 206 -20.99 0.77 1.63
CA ARG A 206 -19.73 0.88 2.41
C ARG A 206 -19.39 2.28 2.92
N ASN A 207 -19.90 3.33 2.25
CA ASN A 207 -19.64 4.72 2.63
C ASN A 207 -20.56 5.23 3.76
N ALA A 208 -21.54 4.42 4.19
CA ALA A 208 -22.50 4.77 5.21
C ALA A 208 -22.77 3.62 6.20
N VAL A 209 -21.86 2.65 6.27
CA VAL A 209 -21.94 1.50 7.17
C VAL A 209 -21.04 1.74 8.38
N ASP A 210 -21.60 1.53 9.57
CA ASP A 210 -20.84 1.42 10.81
C ASP A 210 -20.70 -0.06 11.19
N THR A 211 -19.45 -0.49 11.44
CA THR A 211 -19.19 -1.86 11.89
C THR A 211 -19.03 -1.88 13.40
N ILE A 212 -19.95 -2.54 14.07
CA ILE A 212 -19.93 -2.71 15.53
C ILE A 212 -19.45 -4.10 15.87
N VAL A 213 -18.29 -4.20 16.51
CA VAL A 213 -17.67 -5.45 16.95
C VAL A 213 -17.29 -5.35 18.42
N SER A 214 -17.34 -6.48 19.14
CA SER A 214 -16.83 -6.53 20.51
C SER A 214 -15.30 -6.52 20.53
N GLU A 215 -14.70 -6.01 21.61
CA GLU A 215 -13.24 -6.08 21.82
C GLU A 215 -12.69 -7.52 21.72
N LEU A 216 -13.49 -8.49 22.15
CA LEU A 216 -13.12 -9.91 22.07
C LEU A 216 -12.93 -10.34 20.61
N CYS A 217 -13.84 -9.95 19.71
CA CYS A 217 -13.73 -10.28 18.29
C CYS A 217 -12.48 -9.64 17.66
N VAL A 218 -12.15 -8.39 18.01
CA VAL A 218 -10.97 -7.71 17.48
C VAL A 218 -9.66 -8.30 17.98
N LYS A 219 -9.66 -8.89 19.18
CA LYS A 219 -8.45 -9.52 19.76
C LYS A 219 -8.13 -10.89 19.18
N PHE A 220 -9.10 -11.58 18.60
CA PHE A 220 -8.97 -12.98 18.16
C PHE A 220 -9.24 -13.18 16.65
N THR A 221 -9.37 -12.09 15.90
CA THR A 221 -9.38 -12.09 14.43
C THR A 221 -8.10 -11.47 13.90
#